data_e82a24056493894d856abfc7b5e5dca9
#
_entry.id   e82a24056493894d856abfc7b5e5dca9
#
_cell.length_a   1.000
_cell.length_b   1.000
_cell.length_c   1.000
_cell.angle_alpha   90.00
_cell.angle_beta   90.00
_cell.angle_gamma   90.00
#
_symmetry.space_group_name_H-M   'P 1'
#
loop_
_entity.id
_entity.type
_entity.pdbx_description
1 polymer ?
#
loop_
_entity_poly.entity_id
_entity_poly.type
_entity_poly.pdbx_seq_one_letter_code
_entity_poly.pdbx_strand_id
1 'polypeptide(L)'
;MSKKNDNLAIWKNVEKTDPAYTKGFSRGGGFRGTSTNATYLARRATEQFGPMGIGWGVEIVDEELMQGAPIDEHGTHEIIHKVRVKLWYMLDGQRGEIVQFGQTSFVGKNRNGLFTDEEAPKKSLTDGMSKCLSLLGF
;
A
#
# COMPACT_ATOMS: atom_id res chain seq x y z
N MET A 1 -10.07 -29.13 -24.70
CA MET A 1 -10.73 -28.89 -23.41
C MET A 1 -10.61 -27.42 -23.02
N SER A 2 -11.72 -26.79 -22.86
CA SER A 2 -11.67 -25.45 -22.38
C SER A 2 -11.17 -25.47 -20.94
N LYS A 3 -10.14 -24.71 -20.67
CA LYS A 3 -9.63 -24.56 -19.33
C LYS A 3 -10.67 -23.80 -18.53
N LYS A 4 -11.18 -24.43 -17.50
CA LYS A 4 -12.10 -23.75 -16.62
C LYS A 4 -11.41 -22.58 -15.95
N ASN A 5 -11.99 -21.39 -16.07
CA ASN A 5 -11.40 -20.22 -15.46
C ASN A 5 -11.44 -20.34 -13.94
N ASP A 6 -10.28 -20.33 -13.32
CA ASP A 6 -10.17 -20.27 -11.89
C ASP A 6 -9.90 -18.83 -11.49
N ASN A 7 -10.94 -18.11 -11.12
CA ASN A 7 -10.83 -16.72 -10.72
C ASN A 7 -10.04 -16.53 -9.43
N LEU A 8 -9.79 -17.59 -8.68
CA LEU A 8 -9.02 -17.55 -7.45
C LEU A 8 -7.58 -18.04 -7.63
N ALA A 9 -7.14 -18.28 -8.87
CA ALA A 9 -5.81 -18.81 -9.13
C ALA A 9 -4.69 -17.94 -8.52
N ILE A 10 -4.78 -16.63 -8.71
CA ILE A 10 -3.78 -15.70 -8.14
C ILE A 10 -3.82 -15.78 -6.62
N TRP A 11 -5.01 -15.71 -6.02
CA TRP A 11 -5.19 -15.80 -4.57
C TRP A 11 -4.52 -17.04 -4.00
N LYS A 12 -4.78 -18.20 -4.60
CA LYS A 12 -4.22 -19.47 -4.14
C LYS A 12 -2.71 -19.50 -4.18
N ASN A 13 -2.12 -18.81 -5.15
CA ASN A 13 -0.67 -18.76 -5.31
C ASN A 13 0.01 -17.80 -4.31
N VAL A 14 -0.69 -16.75 -3.87
CA VAL A 14 -0.05 -15.65 -3.16
C VAL A 14 -0.59 -15.39 -1.75
N GLU A 15 -1.68 -16.02 -1.35
CA GLU A 15 -2.35 -15.70 -0.07
C GLU A 15 -1.55 -16.05 1.17
N LYS A 16 -0.60 -16.96 1.07
CA LYS A 16 0.27 -17.28 2.19
C LYS A 16 1.49 -16.39 2.21
N THR A 17 1.66 -15.65 3.29
CA THR A 17 2.81 -14.79 3.50
C THR A 17 3.82 -15.52 4.37
N ASP A 18 5.10 -15.51 3.96
CA ASP A 18 6.18 -16.04 4.79
C ASP A 18 6.32 -15.16 6.03
N PRO A 19 6.16 -15.71 7.23
CA PRO A 19 6.25 -14.93 8.47
C PRO A 19 7.57 -14.16 8.62
N ALA A 20 8.65 -14.61 7.99
CA ALA A 20 9.94 -13.93 8.05
C ALA A 20 9.88 -12.53 7.45
N TYR A 21 8.88 -12.23 6.61
CA TYR A 21 8.72 -10.94 5.95
C TYR A 21 7.59 -10.11 6.53
N THR A 22 7.10 -10.50 7.70
CA THR A 22 6.09 -9.72 8.41
C THR A 22 6.70 -9.06 9.63
N LYS A 23 6.07 -7.99 10.08
CA LYS A 23 6.55 -7.24 11.22
C LYS A 23 5.34 -6.75 12.02
N GLY A 24 5.41 -6.98 13.33
CA GLY A 24 4.38 -6.49 14.21
C GLY A 24 4.43 -4.98 14.35
N PHE A 25 3.29 -4.36 14.54
CA PHE A 25 3.19 -2.94 14.83
C PHE A 25 2.09 -2.71 15.86
N SER A 26 2.21 -1.59 16.59
CA SER A 26 1.18 -1.17 17.53
C SER A 26 0.80 0.27 17.25
N ARG A 27 -0.46 0.59 17.53
CA ARG A 27 -0.99 1.96 17.42
C ARG A 27 -1.53 2.39 18.77
N GLY A 28 -1.77 3.68 18.90
CA GLY A 28 -2.41 4.22 20.10
C GLY A 28 -3.71 3.50 20.42
N GLY A 29 -4.08 3.40 21.68
CA GLY A 29 -5.27 2.67 22.07
C GLY A 29 -5.10 1.15 22.19
N GLY A 30 -3.86 0.66 22.12
CA GLY A 30 -3.57 -0.77 22.31
C GLY A 30 -3.75 -1.61 21.06
N PHE A 31 -4.03 -0.99 19.90
CA PHE A 31 -4.15 -1.74 18.65
C PHE A 31 -2.79 -2.32 18.25
N ARG A 32 -2.80 -3.58 17.90
CA ARG A 32 -1.62 -4.29 17.38
C ARG A 32 -1.98 -5.01 16.11
N GLY A 33 -1.04 -5.08 15.19
CA GLY A 33 -1.24 -5.80 13.94
C GLY A 33 0.09 -6.27 13.37
N THR A 34 0.02 -6.87 12.20
CA THR A 34 1.18 -7.36 11.46
C THR A 34 1.16 -6.76 10.07
N SER A 35 2.27 -6.17 9.65
CA SER A 35 2.41 -5.67 8.28
C SER A 35 3.39 -6.52 7.51
N THR A 36 3.15 -6.67 6.20
CA THR A 36 4.03 -7.39 5.31
C THR A 36 5.04 -6.42 4.72
N ASN A 37 6.29 -6.86 4.59
CA ASN A 37 7.34 -6.09 3.97
C ASN A 37 6.99 -5.76 2.51
N ALA A 38 7.07 -4.48 2.15
CA ALA A 38 6.69 -4.02 0.80
C ALA A 38 7.57 -4.61 -0.29
N THR A 39 8.86 -4.77 -0.04
CA THR A 39 9.78 -5.38 -1.01
C THR A 39 9.43 -6.84 -1.24
N TYR A 40 9.02 -7.54 -0.19
CA TYR A 40 8.54 -8.92 -0.32
C TYR A 40 7.28 -8.98 -1.18
N LEU A 41 6.34 -8.06 -0.98
CA LEU A 41 5.12 -7.99 -1.80
C LEU A 41 5.46 -7.74 -3.26
N ALA A 42 6.41 -6.84 -3.54
CA ALA A 42 6.86 -6.57 -4.90
C ALA A 42 7.52 -7.81 -5.53
N ARG A 43 8.29 -8.56 -4.73
CA ARG A 43 8.88 -9.82 -5.18
C ARG A 43 7.79 -10.83 -5.55
N ARG A 44 6.78 -10.97 -4.70
CA ARG A 44 5.67 -11.89 -4.96
C ARG A 44 4.90 -11.48 -6.21
N ALA A 45 4.67 -10.19 -6.40
CA ALA A 45 4.02 -9.69 -7.61
C ALA A 45 4.86 -9.97 -8.85
N THR A 46 6.18 -9.82 -8.75
CA THR A 46 7.11 -10.11 -9.83
C THR A 46 7.08 -11.59 -10.20
N GLU A 47 7.04 -12.47 -9.20
CA GLU A 47 6.92 -13.92 -9.44
C GLU A 47 5.62 -14.24 -10.20
N GLN A 48 4.55 -13.51 -9.88
CA GLN A 48 3.23 -13.78 -10.46
C GLN A 48 3.04 -13.15 -11.84
N PHE A 49 3.55 -11.94 -12.07
CA PHE A 49 3.25 -11.13 -13.25
C PHE A 49 4.44 -10.81 -14.14
N GLY A 50 5.65 -10.97 -13.66
CA GLY A 50 6.85 -10.54 -14.35
C GLY A 50 7.45 -9.29 -13.71
N PRO A 51 8.56 -8.79 -14.24
CA PRO A 51 9.25 -7.64 -13.64
C PRO A 51 8.35 -6.40 -13.57
N MET A 52 8.50 -5.66 -12.47
CA MET A 52 7.79 -4.39 -12.31
C MET A 52 8.12 -3.45 -13.46
N GLY A 53 7.11 -2.80 -14.01
CA GLY A 53 7.24 -1.93 -15.17
C GLY A 53 7.00 -2.65 -16.49
N ILE A 54 7.02 -3.99 -16.49
CA ILE A 54 6.77 -4.80 -17.68
C ILE A 54 5.52 -5.66 -17.49
N GLY A 55 5.48 -6.46 -16.43
CA GLY A 55 4.35 -7.34 -16.14
C GLY A 55 3.34 -6.76 -15.17
N TRP A 56 3.73 -5.77 -14.41
CA TRP A 56 2.89 -5.04 -13.46
C TRP A 56 3.58 -3.73 -13.09
N GLY A 57 2.84 -2.86 -12.47
CA GLY A 57 3.41 -1.60 -12.01
C GLY A 57 2.37 -0.75 -11.32
N VAL A 58 2.79 0.43 -10.89
CA VAL A 58 1.90 1.39 -10.23
C VAL A 58 2.00 2.75 -10.89
N GLU A 59 0.88 3.46 -10.90
CA GLU A 59 0.78 4.84 -11.38
C GLU A 59 0.17 5.68 -10.28
N ILE A 60 0.66 6.89 -10.12
CA ILE A 60 0.06 7.86 -9.23
C ILE A 60 -1.00 8.60 -10.04
N VAL A 61 -2.28 8.38 -9.70
CA VAL A 61 -3.40 9.02 -10.40
C VAL A 61 -3.58 10.45 -9.94
N ASP A 62 -3.53 10.66 -8.63
CA ASP A 62 -3.48 11.99 -8.05
C ASP A 62 -2.88 11.94 -6.66
N GLU A 63 -2.54 13.11 -6.15
CA GLU A 63 -1.86 13.27 -4.88
C GLU A 63 -2.35 14.57 -4.26
N GLU A 64 -2.61 14.55 -2.95
CA GLU A 64 -3.03 15.75 -2.25
C GLU A 64 -2.55 15.76 -0.80
N LEU A 65 -2.51 16.97 -0.25
CA LEU A 65 -2.29 17.18 1.16
C LEU A 65 -3.62 17.63 1.77
N MET A 66 -4.05 16.94 2.83
CA MET A 66 -5.32 17.22 3.49
C MET A 66 -5.06 17.75 4.89
N GLN A 67 -5.80 18.78 5.28
CA GLN A 67 -5.76 19.27 6.64
C GLN A 67 -6.53 18.32 7.55
N GLY A 68 -5.86 17.87 8.60
CA GLY A 68 -6.48 17.02 9.62
C GLY A 68 -6.88 17.81 10.85
N ALA A 69 -6.94 17.14 11.98
CA ALA A 69 -7.36 17.71 13.24
C ALA A 69 -6.34 18.73 13.79
N PRO A 70 -6.78 19.67 14.63
CA PRO A 70 -5.83 20.53 15.36
C PRO A 70 -4.93 19.71 16.26
N ILE A 71 -3.65 20.06 16.31
CA ILE A 71 -2.66 19.34 17.11
C ILE A 71 -1.95 20.22 18.15
N ASP A 72 -2.31 21.50 18.21
CA ASP A 72 -1.85 22.40 19.27
C ASP A 72 -2.87 23.53 19.50
N GLU A 73 -2.53 24.42 20.45
CA GLU A 73 -3.40 25.56 20.82
C GLU A 73 -3.25 26.74 19.86
N HIS A 74 -2.31 26.68 18.93
CA HIS A 74 -1.97 27.80 18.04
C HIS A 74 -2.60 27.68 16.66
N GLY A 75 -3.51 26.73 16.47
CA GLY A 75 -4.17 26.53 15.18
C GLY A 75 -3.36 25.69 14.20
N THR A 76 -2.34 24.99 14.67
CA THR A 76 -1.60 24.05 13.85
C THR A 76 -2.46 22.78 13.66
N HIS A 77 -2.55 22.33 12.43
CA HIS A 77 -3.31 21.13 12.09
C HIS A 77 -2.38 20.04 11.59
N GLU A 78 -2.81 18.81 11.81
CA GLU A 78 -2.19 17.67 11.14
C GLU A 78 -2.32 17.87 9.64
N ILE A 79 -1.30 17.46 8.90
CA ILE A 79 -1.36 17.40 7.43
C ILE A 79 -1.19 15.95 7.03
N ILE A 80 -2.16 15.45 6.27
CA ILE A 80 -2.16 14.07 5.80
C ILE A 80 -1.83 14.08 4.31
N HIS A 81 -0.82 13.31 3.95
CA HIS A 81 -0.50 13.05 2.54
C HIS A 81 -1.35 11.89 2.06
N LYS A 82 -2.03 12.09 0.95
CA LYS A 82 -2.88 11.07 0.34
C LYS A 82 -2.54 10.94 -1.13
N VAL A 83 -2.45 9.72 -1.58
CA VAL A 83 -2.18 9.41 -2.99
C VAL A 83 -3.19 8.38 -3.46
N ARG A 84 -3.68 8.55 -4.68
CA ARG A 84 -4.50 7.55 -5.33
C ARG A 84 -3.61 6.78 -6.28
N VAL A 85 -3.48 5.49 -6.02
CA VAL A 85 -2.55 4.59 -6.71
C VAL A 85 -3.35 3.66 -7.61
N LYS A 86 -2.93 3.56 -8.86
CA LYS A 86 -3.44 2.56 -9.79
C LYS A 86 -2.36 1.51 -9.95
N LEU A 87 -2.66 0.29 -9.59
CA LEU A 87 -1.81 -0.86 -9.89
C LEU A 87 -2.34 -1.51 -11.16
N TRP A 88 -1.45 -1.77 -12.11
CA TRP A 88 -1.80 -2.51 -13.30
C TRP A 88 -0.99 -3.80 -13.35
N TYR A 89 -1.55 -4.81 -13.98
CA TYR A 89 -0.90 -6.11 -14.13
C TYR A 89 -1.37 -6.76 -15.41
N MET A 90 -0.55 -7.68 -15.92
CA MET A 90 -0.89 -8.44 -17.12
C MET A 90 -1.23 -9.86 -16.72
N LEU A 91 -2.32 -10.37 -17.26
CA LEU A 91 -2.76 -11.74 -17.03
C LEU A 91 -3.28 -12.30 -18.33
N ASP A 92 -2.60 -13.31 -18.86
CA ASP A 92 -2.99 -13.97 -20.11
C ASP A 92 -3.26 -12.99 -21.26
N GLY A 93 -2.39 -11.99 -21.38
CA GLY A 93 -2.49 -10.98 -22.42
C GLY A 93 -3.49 -9.87 -22.15
N GLN A 94 -4.16 -9.90 -20.99
CA GLN A 94 -5.09 -8.86 -20.59
C GLN A 94 -4.48 -7.98 -19.52
N ARG A 95 -4.76 -6.68 -19.61
CA ARG A 95 -4.32 -5.74 -18.58
C ARG A 95 -5.43 -5.57 -17.55
N GLY A 96 -5.09 -5.82 -16.30
CA GLY A 96 -5.97 -5.53 -15.17
C GLY A 96 -5.53 -4.26 -14.45
N GLU A 97 -6.46 -3.59 -13.78
CA GLU A 97 -6.17 -2.36 -13.04
C GLU A 97 -6.97 -2.34 -11.74
N ILE A 98 -6.32 -1.89 -10.69
CA ILE A 98 -6.94 -1.72 -9.37
C ILE A 98 -6.52 -0.36 -8.84
N VAL A 99 -7.48 0.39 -8.29
CA VAL A 99 -7.21 1.71 -7.70
C VAL A 99 -7.46 1.65 -6.21
N GLN A 100 -6.52 2.14 -5.44
CA GLN A 100 -6.63 2.26 -3.99
C GLN A 100 -5.95 3.53 -3.50
N PHE A 101 -6.28 3.92 -2.28
CA PHE A 101 -5.65 5.07 -1.64
C PHE A 101 -4.56 4.62 -0.70
N GLY A 102 -3.47 5.39 -0.67
CA GLY A 102 -2.46 5.31 0.37
C GLY A 102 -2.37 6.65 1.07
N GLN A 103 -2.11 6.64 2.36
CA GLN A 103 -2.03 7.88 3.11
C GLN A 103 -1.10 7.74 4.30
N THR A 104 -0.51 8.87 4.67
CA THR A 104 0.48 8.94 5.75
C THR A 104 0.42 10.32 6.38
N SER A 105 0.65 10.39 7.68
CA SER A 105 0.79 11.69 8.34
C SER A 105 2.06 12.37 7.86
N PHE A 106 1.91 13.54 7.23
CA PHE A 106 3.04 14.34 6.75
C PHE A 106 3.52 15.30 7.83
N VAL A 107 2.59 16.02 8.45
CA VAL A 107 2.85 16.85 9.63
C VAL A 107 1.95 16.34 10.74
N GLY A 108 2.53 16.07 11.88
CA GLY A 108 1.81 15.55 13.02
C GLY A 108 2.48 15.89 14.32
N LYS A 109 2.01 15.26 15.39
CA LYS A 109 2.54 15.45 16.73
C LYS A 109 2.72 14.10 17.40
N ASN A 110 3.85 13.93 18.05
CA ASN A 110 4.12 12.76 18.88
C ASN A 110 4.64 13.25 20.25
N ARG A 111 5.12 12.34 21.10
CA ARG A 111 5.61 12.70 22.42
C ARG A 111 6.78 13.71 22.40
N ASN A 112 7.49 13.77 21.29
CA ASN A 112 8.62 14.69 21.14
C ASN A 112 8.21 16.05 20.55
N GLY A 113 6.94 16.26 20.27
CA GLY A 113 6.40 17.47 19.70
C GLY A 113 5.98 17.34 18.25
N LEU A 114 5.94 18.45 17.55
CA LEU A 114 5.55 18.48 16.12
C LEU A 114 6.65 17.85 15.27
N PHE A 115 6.25 17.17 14.22
CA PHE A 115 7.18 16.57 13.27
C PHE A 115 6.70 16.75 11.84
N THR A 116 7.64 16.70 10.92
CA THR A 116 7.37 16.58 9.48
C THR A 116 8.03 15.30 9.01
N ASP A 117 7.25 14.41 8.39
CA ASP A 117 7.78 13.18 7.82
C ASP A 117 8.05 13.38 6.33
N GLU A 118 9.28 13.70 5.98
CA GLU A 118 9.67 13.94 4.61
C GLU A 118 9.56 12.68 3.73
N GLU A 119 9.40 11.52 4.34
CA GLU A 119 9.23 10.24 3.65
C GLU A 119 7.76 9.91 3.40
N ALA A 120 6.84 10.76 3.85
CA ALA A 120 5.40 10.48 3.74
C ALA A 120 4.95 10.13 2.32
N PRO A 121 5.41 10.83 1.25
CA PRO A 121 5.00 10.45 -0.11
C PRO A 121 5.37 9.02 -0.48
N LYS A 122 6.56 8.58 -0.09
CA LYS A 122 7.01 7.21 -0.36
C LYS A 122 6.18 6.20 0.42
N LYS A 123 5.89 6.50 1.68
CA LYS A 123 5.08 5.63 2.55
C LYS A 123 3.66 5.52 2.04
N SER A 124 3.08 6.62 1.56
CA SER A 124 1.73 6.63 1.03
C SER A 124 1.64 5.80 -0.25
N LEU A 125 2.64 5.92 -1.14
CA LEU A 125 2.68 5.12 -2.36
C LEU A 125 2.77 3.64 -2.04
N THR A 126 3.65 3.25 -1.11
CA THR A 126 3.81 1.87 -0.67
C THR A 126 2.52 1.35 -0.03
N ASP A 127 1.86 2.16 0.78
CA ASP A 127 0.59 1.79 1.39
C ASP A 127 -0.48 1.53 0.34
N GLY A 128 -0.61 2.41 -0.64
CA GLY A 128 -1.58 2.23 -1.74
C GLY A 128 -1.28 1.00 -2.59
N MET A 129 -0.01 0.78 -2.91
CA MET A 129 0.42 -0.40 -3.66
C MET A 129 0.07 -1.68 -2.90
N SER A 130 0.37 -1.72 -1.61
CA SER A 130 0.08 -2.90 -0.77
C SER A 130 -1.40 -3.20 -0.72
N LYS A 131 -2.24 -2.16 -0.63
CA LYS A 131 -3.69 -2.32 -0.62
C LYS A 131 -4.21 -2.83 -1.96
N CYS A 132 -3.64 -2.36 -3.07
CA CYS A 132 -3.99 -2.91 -4.38
C CYS A 132 -3.66 -4.40 -4.45
N LEU A 133 -2.45 -4.78 -4.04
CA LEU A 133 -2.02 -6.17 -4.07
C LEU A 133 -2.89 -7.04 -3.16
N SER A 134 -3.33 -6.52 -2.01
CA SER A 134 -4.20 -7.27 -1.10
C SER A 134 -5.52 -7.67 -1.77
N LEU A 135 -6.00 -6.89 -2.72
CA LEU A 135 -7.22 -7.20 -3.45
C LEU A 135 -7.02 -8.29 -4.50
N LEU A 136 -5.78 -8.71 -4.72
CA LEU A 136 -5.44 -9.85 -5.56
C LEU A 136 -5.05 -11.07 -4.72
N GLY A 137 -5.07 -10.94 -3.39
CA GLY A 137 -4.79 -12.04 -2.48
C GLY A 137 -3.44 -11.98 -1.78
N PHE A 138 -2.61 -11.02 -2.14
CA PHE A 138 -1.27 -10.89 -1.54
C PHE A 138 -1.31 -10.51 -0.05
#